data_756e808cfe1a7d48835d71def88e610a
#
_entry.id   756e808cfe1a7d48835d71def88e610a
#
_cell.length_a   1.000
_cell.length_b   1.000
_cell.length_c   1.000
_cell.angle_alpha   90.00
_cell.angle_beta   90.00
_cell.angle_gamma   90.00
#
_symmetry.space_group_name_H-M   'P 1'
#
loop_
_entity.id
_entity.type
_entity.pdbx_description
1 polymer ?
#
loop_
_entity_poly.entity_id
_entity_poly.type
_entity_poly.pdbx_seq_one_letter_code
_entity_poly.pdbx_strand_id
1 'polypeptide(L)'
;MGGQIPNSLCPKLAAVGLPILGTDPVDIDRAEDRHKFSSLLDDLKIDQPEWKQFSELTMAASFAESVGYPVIVRPSYVLSGASMAVVHSRDDLEDYVQRSAFVNKEAPIVISKFEVGAKEIEFDGVAQNGKLLLYAISEHVENAGVHSGDATIVLPPQRVNLETLRRVKRIAKDIAKGLSISGPFNIQLLAKDNRLKVIECNLRASRSFPFASKVTGENFITLATQALLGKAP
;
A
#
# COMPACT_ATOMS: atom_id res chain seq x y z
N MET A 1 0.75 16.28 -8.08
CA MET A 1 1.76 15.20 -7.97
C MET A 1 2.70 15.51 -6.81
N GLY A 2 2.29 15.40 -5.62
CA GLY A 2 3.13 15.51 -4.44
C GLY A 2 3.17 14.17 -3.72
N GLY A 3 3.72 14.15 -2.51
CA GLY A 3 3.65 12.97 -1.65
C GLY A 3 2.29 12.86 -0.95
N GLN A 4 2.29 12.39 0.29
CA GLN A 4 1.08 12.16 1.08
C GLN A 4 0.28 13.44 1.40
N ILE A 5 0.96 14.58 1.56
CA ILE A 5 0.31 15.85 1.95
C ILE A 5 -0.78 16.29 0.96
N PRO A 6 -0.56 16.32 -0.37
CA PRO A 6 -1.62 16.62 -1.32
C PRO A 6 -2.85 15.72 -1.21
N ASN A 7 -2.65 14.41 -1.04
CA ASN A 7 -3.76 13.47 -0.86
C ASN A 7 -4.59 13.81 0.37
N SER A 8 -3.95 14.08 1.50
CA SER A 8 -4.64 14.46 2.74
C SER A 8 -5.39 15.79 2.64
N LEU A 9 -5.00 16.67 1.72
CA LEU A 9 -5.68 17.95 1.47
C LEU A 9 -6.84 17.82 0.47
N CYS A 10 -6.83 16.83 -0.43
CA CYS A 10 -7.82 16.69 -1.49
C CYS A 10 -9.27 16.73 -1.01
N PRO A 11 -9.70 15.99 0.04
CA PRO A 11 -11.09 16.04 0.50
C PRO A 11 -11.51 17.42 0.98
N LYS A 12 -10.59 18.13 1.66
CA LYS A 12 -10.85 19.50 2.18
C LYS A 12 -10.96 20.52 1.06
N LEU A 13 -10.12 20.39 0.04
CA LEU A 13 -10.13 21.28 -1.15
C LEU A 13 -11.39 21.03 -1.99
N ALA A 14 -11.76 19.78 -2.19
CA ALA A 14 -12.99 19.41 -2.89
C ALA A 14 -14.25 19.94 -2.17
N ALA A 15 -14.28 19.88 -0.84
CA ALA A 15 -15.41 20.37 -0.04
C ALA A 15 -15.65 21.88 -0.16
N VAL A 16 -14.63 22.67 -0.53
CA VAL A 16 -14.76 24.10 -0.82
C VAL A 16 -14.91 24.41 -2.32
N GLY A 17 -15.16 23.37 -3.15
CA GLY A 17 -15.45 23.53 -4.57
C GLY A 17 -14.24 23.74 -5.47
N LEU A 18 -13.03 23.48 -4.97
CA LEU A 18 -11.83 23.57 -5.82
C LEU A 18 -11.72 22.32 -6.70
N PRO A 19 -11.42 22.48 -8.01
CA PRO A 19 -11.24 21.35 -8.90
C PRO A 19 -9.99 20.56 -8.53
N ILE A 20 -10.16 19.24 -8.35
CA ILE A 20 -9.06 18.31 -8.12
C ILE A 20 -8.70 17.66 -9.46
N LEU A 21 -7.45 17.78 -9.86
CA LEU A 21 -6.92 17.10 -11.04
C LEU A 21 -6.47 15.69 -10.68
N GLY A 22 -6.83 14.73 -11.52
CA GLY A 22 -6.42 13.32 -11.33
C GLY A 22 -7.52 12.46 -10.72
N THR A 23 -7.14 11.56 -9.82
CA THR A 23 -8.08 10.64 -9.16
C THR A 23 -9.04 11.39 -8.26
N ASP A 24 -10.32 11.00 -8.29
CA ASP A 24 -11.37 11.60 -7.46
C ASP A 24 -11.02 11.49 -5.95
N PRO A 25 -11.26 12.53 -5.14
CA PRO A 25 -11.04 12.47 -3.69
C PRO A 25 -11.75 11.32 -2.97
N VAL A 26 -12.91 10.88 -3.46
CA VAL A 26 -13.62 9.71 -2.92
C VAL A 26 -12.81 8.43 -3.14
N ASP A 27 -12.20 8.26 -4.31
CA ASP A 27 -11.37 7.10 -4.61
C ASP A 27 -10.00 7.18 -3.92
N ILE A 28 -9.47 8.39 -3.68
CA ILE A 28 -8.29 8.59 -2.83
C ILE A 28 -8.60 8.11 -1.40
N ASP A 29 -9.72 8.52 -0.83
CA ASP A 29 -10.17 8.09 0.49
C ASP A 29 -10.39 6.57 0.56
N ARG A 30 -10.96 5.97 -0.48
CA ARG A 30 -11.11 4.51 -0.58
C ARG A 30 -9.77 3.76 -0.61
N ALA A 31 -8.72 4.34 -1.17
CA ALA A 31 -7.40 3.73 -1.20
C ALA A 31 -6.64 3.91 0.13
N GLU A 32 -6.84 5.03 0.82
CA GLU A 32 -6.12 5.38 2.05
C GLU A 32 -6.78 4.82 3.32
N ASP A 33 -8.11 4.68 3.32
CA ASP A 33 -8.84 4.07 4.42
C ASP A 33 -8.71 2.55 4.38
N ARG A 34 -8.15 1.96 5.43
CA ARG A 34 -7.88 0.52 5.50
C ARG A 34 -9.12 -0.34 5.29
N HIS A 35 -10.27 0.04 5.86
CA HIS A 35 -11.50 -0.73 5.74
C HIS A 35 -12.08 -0.64 4.33
N LYS A 36 -12.09 0.55 3.75
CA LYS A 36 -12.61 0.77 2.39
C LYS A 36 -11.73 0.08 1.34
N PHE A 37 -10.41 0.17 1.51
CA PHE A 37 -9.48 -0.52 0.61
C PHE A 37 -9.60 -2.05 0.72
N SER A 38 -9.70 -2.58 1.94
CA SER A 38 -9.92 -4.00 2.16
C SER A 38 -11.22 -4.50 1.50
N SER A 39 -12.33 -3.75 1.67
CA SER A 39 -13.59 -4.09 0.99
C SER A 39 -13.46 -4.08 -0.53
N LEU A 40 -12.73 -3.12 -1.09
CA LEU A 40 -12.45 -3.10 -2.53
C LEU A 40 -11.65 -4.34 -2.98
N LEU A 41 -10.64 -4.75 -2.21
CA LEU A 41 -9.86 -5.95 -2.53
C LEU A 41 -10.72 -7.22 -2.48
N ASP A 42 -11.63 -7.32 -1.50
CA ASP A 42 -12.57 -8.44 -1.37
C ASP A 42 -13.54 -8.48 -2.56
N ASP A 43 -14.10 -7.33 -2.97
CA ASP A 43 -14.97 -7.22 -4.15
C ASP A 43 -14.24 -7.63 -5.44
N LEU A 44 -12.97 -7.29 -5.56
CA LEU A 44 -12.10 -7.64 -6.68
C LEU A 44 -11.54 -9.07 -6.59
N LYS A 45 -11.78 -9.78 -5.49
CA LYS A 45 -11.23 -11.12 -5.18
C LYS A 45 -9.69 -11.13 -5.21
N ILE A 46 -9.10 -10.09 -4.63
CA ILE A 46 -7.65 -9.92 -4.50
C ILE A 46 -7.25 -10.23 -3.06
N ASP A 47 -6.32 -11.16 -2.89
CA ASP A 47 -5.84 -11.55 -1.57
C ASP A 47 -5.08 -10.42 -0.87
N GLN A 48 -5.26 -10.34 0.46
CA GLN A 48 -4.57 -9.44 1.37
C GLN A 48 -4.15 -10.20 2.64
N PRO A 49 -3.16 -9.70 3.42
CA PRO A 49 -2.88 -10.25 4.73
C PRO A 49 -4.12 -10.14 5.63
N GLU A 50 -4.38 -11.17 6.43
CA GLU A 50 -5.45 -11.11 7.44
C GLU A 50 -5.17 -9.97 8.42
N TRP A 51 -6.17 -9.15 8.68
CA TRP A 51 -6.03 -7.98 9.56
C TRP A 51 -7.33 -7.66 10.27
N LYS A 52 -7.21 -7.00 11.43
CA LYS A 52 -8.36 -6.48 12.16
C LYS A 52 -7.95 -5.30 13.05
N GLN A 53 -8.92 -4.43 13.35
CA GLN A 53 -8.75 -3.31 14.24
C GLN A 53 -9.40 -3.59 15.60
N PHE A 54 -8.73 -3.19 16.68
CA PHE A 54 -9.16 -3.46 18.05
C PHE A 54 -9.00 -2.22 18.93
N SER A 55 -9.95 -2.06 19.83
CA SER A 55 -9.87 -1.09 20.94
C SER A 55 -9.53 -1.80 22.27
N GLU A 56 -9.61 -3.14 22.32
CA GLU A 56 -9.35 -3.94 23.52
C GLU A 56 -8.21 -4.93 23.28
N LEU A 57 -7.26 -4.96 24.23
CA LEU A 57 -6.09 -5.81 24.16
C LEU A 57 -6.42 -7.32 24.15
N THR A 58 -7.42 -7.73 24.92
CA THR A 58 -7.82 -9.14 25.00
C THR A 58 -8.31 -9.69 23.66
N MET A 59 -9.13 -8.90 22.96
CA MET A 59 -9.61 -9.25 21.62
C MET A 59 -8.49 -9.22 20.58
N ALA A 60 -7.57 -8.26 20.71
CA ALA A 60 -6.38 -8.15 19.88
C ALA A 60 -5.47 -9.38 20.03
N ALA A 61 -5.20 -9.82 21.26
CA ALA A 61 -4.41 -11.01 21.54
C ALA A 61 -5.07 -12.28 20.99
N SER A 62 -6.37 -12.45 21.19
CA SER A 62 -7.10 -13.61 20.65
C SER A 62 -7.05 -13.68 19.14
N PHE A 63 -7.16 -12.55 18.45
CA PHE A 63 -7.00 -12.48 16.99
C PHE A 63 -5.57 -12.83 16.57
N ALA A 64 -4.55 -12.25 17.24
CA ALA A 64 -3.15 -12.56 16.96
C ALA A 64 -2.83 -14.05 17.12
N GLU A 65 -3.38 -14.69 18.14
CA GLU A 65 -3.29 -16.14 18.34
C GLU A 65 -3.98 -16.93 17.22
N SER A 66 -5.16 -16.49 16.79
CA SER A 66 -5.93 -17.17 15.73
C SER A 66 -5.25 -17.14 14.37
N VAL A 67 -4.61 -16.02 14.00
CA VAL A 67 -3.86 -15.88 12.74
C VAL A 67 -2.42 -16.40 12.87
N GLY A 68 -1.97 -16.64 14.11
CA GLY A 68 -0.63 -17.10 14.47
C GLY A 68 0.42 -15.99 14.41
N TYR A 69 1.35 -16.01 15.37
CA TYR A 69 2.51 -15.11 15.37
C TYR A 69 3.52 -15.49 14.28
N PRO A 70 4.38 -14.54 13.83
CA PRO A 70 4.39 -13.13 14.18
C PRO A 70 3.26 -12.34 13.50
N VAL A 71 2.92 -11.19 14.09
CA VAL A 71 1.96 -10.23 13.55
C VAL A 71 2.58 -8.83 13.53
N ILE A 72 2.08 -7.96 12.64
CA ILE A 72 2.41 -6.53 12.64
C ILE A 72 1.35 -5.82 13.46
N VAL A 73 1.78 -4.98 14.38
CA VAL A 73 0.93 -4.10 15.19
C VAL A 73 1.24 -2.65 14.88
N ARG A 74 0.21 -1.85 14.70
CA ARG A 74 0.33 -0.40 14.49
C ARG A 74 -0.86 0.32 15.13
N PRO A 75 -0.68 1.53 15.70
CA PRO A 75 -1.79 2.38 16.07
C PRO A 75 -2.54 2.85 14.82
N SER A 76 -3.86 3.06 14.94
CA SER A 76 -4.68 3.54 13.82
C SER A 76 -4.38 4.99 13.42
N TYR A 77 -3.79 5.76 14.32
CA TYR A 77 -3.44 7.17 14.13
C TYR A 77 -1.96 7.40 14.40
N VAL A 78 -1.11 7.19 13.39
CA VAL A 78 0.28 7.64 13.45
C VAL A 78 0.71 8.17 12.10
N LEU A 79 1.18 9.40 12.09
CA LEU A 79 1.64 10.13 10.91
C LEU A 79 3.00 9.69 10.37
N SER A 80 3.64 8.69 10.97
CA SER A 80 4.92 8.14 10.48
C SER A 80 5.11 6.70 10.97
N GLY A 81 5.74 5.85 10.16
CA GLY A 81 5.97 4.43 10.42
C GLY A 81 6.80 4.08 11.67
N ALA A 82 7.15 5.08 12.49
CA ALA A 82 7.94 4.93 13.72
C ALA A 82 7.24 4.15 14.86
N SER A 83 5.97 3.81 14.68
CA SER A 83 5.18 3.10 15.70
C SER A 83 4.72 1.71 15.25
N MET A 84 5.20 1.20 14.11
CA MET A 84 4.91 -0.15 13.65
C MET A 84 5.90 -1.12 14.30
N ALA A 85 5.43 -2.26 14.80
CA ALA A 85 6.28 -3.32 15.31
C ALA A 85 5.82 -4.70 14.83
N VAL A 86 6.79 -5.58 14.59
CA VAL A 86 6.55 -7.01 14.44
C VAL A 86 6.66 -7.63 15.81
N VAL A 87 5.60 -8.27 16.27
CA VAL A 87 5.54 -8.95 17.57
C VAL A 87 5.47 -10.45 17.36
N HIS A 88 6.22 -11.20 18.16
CA HIS A 88 6.43 -12.63 17.98
C HIS A 88 5.68 -13.48 19.01
N SER A 89 5.13 -12.85 20.04
CA SER A 89 4.43 -13.50 21.12
C SER A 89 3.32 -12.62 21.69
N ARG A 90 2.51 -13.21 22.56
CA ARG A 90 1.51 -12.46 23.32
C ARG A 90 2.15 -11.42 24.24
N ASP A 91 3.24 -11.80 24.91
CA ASP A 91 3.96 -10.92 25.83
C ASP A 91 4.53 -9.69 25.08
N ASP A 92 5.10 -9.90 23.87
CA ASP A 92 5.56 -8.79 23.02
C ASP A 92 4.40 -7.85 22.63
N LEU A 93 3.20 -8.41 22.37
CA LEU A 93 2.03 -7.61 22.04
C LEU A 93 1.56 -6.78 23.24
N GLU A 94 1.53 -7.36 24.41
CA GLU A 94 1.14 -6.67 25.65
C GLU A 94 2.13 -5.55 25.98
N ASP A 95 3.43 -5.82 25.88
CA ASP A 95 4.50 -4.83 26.05
C ASP A 95 4.40 -3.69 25.05
N TYR A 96 4.13 -3.99 23.77
CA TYR A 96 3.95 -2.99 22.74
C TYR A 96 2.77 -2.07 23.06
N VAL A 97 1.62 -2.63 23.42
CA VAL A 97 0.41 -1.86 23.73
C VAL A 97 0.62 -0.98 24.97
N GLN A 98 1.28 -1.50 26.02
CA GLN A 98 1.61 -0.72 27.21
C GLN A 98 2.49 0.49 26.89
N ARG A 99 3.54 0.31 26.06
CA ARG A 99 4.40 1.42 25.63
C ARG A 99 3.66 2.42 24.74
N SER A 100 2.79 1.94 23.84
CA SER A 100 1.99 2.79 22.95
C SER A 100 0.89 3.55 23.69
N ALA A 101 0.37 3.01 24.79
CA ALA A 101 -0.63 3.66 25.64
C ALA A 101 -0.13 4.95 26.29
N PHE A 102 1.19 5.15 26.43
CA PHE A 102 1.76 6.43 26.83
C PHE A 102 1.56 7.54 25.80
N VAL A 103 1.29 7.17 24.51
CA VAL A 103 1.12 8.14 23.42
C VAL A 103 -0.35 8.47 23.19
N ASN A 104 -1.27 7.50 23.28
CA ASN A 104 -2.71 7.75 23.20
C ASN A 104 -3.52 6.52 23.67
N LYS A 105 -4.15 6.63 24.84
CA LYS A 105 -4.90 5.53 25.49
C LYS A 105 -6.19 5.11 24.76
N GLU A 106 -6.71 5.93 23.86
CA GLU A 106 -8.00 5.72 23.21
C GLU A 106 -7.86 5.35 21.71
N ALA A 107 -6.64 5.33 21.17
CA ALA A 107 -6.45 5.00 19.77
C ALA A 107 -6.54 3.48 19.55
N PRO A 108 -7.42 3.03 18.66
CA PRO A 108 -7.48 1.63 18.31
C PRO A 108 -6.17 1.18 17.66
N ILE A 109 -5.84 -0.09 17.82
CA ILE A 109 -4.68 -0.73 17.18
C ILE A 109 -5.13 -1.60 16.01
N VAL A 110 -4.32 -1.64 14.96
CA VAL A 110 -4.49 -2.54 13.83
C VAL A 110 -3.47 -3.66 13.93
N ILE A 111 -3.94 -4.90 13.89
CA ILE A 111 -3.11 -6.09 13.81
C ILE A 111 -3.24 -6.70 12.43
N SER A 112 -2.12 -7.06 11.82
CA SER A 112 -2.08 -7.77 10.55
C SER A 112 -1.13 -8.95 10.62
N LYS A 113 -1.49 -10.07 9.97
CA LYS A 113 -0.59 -11.22 9.83
C LYS A 113 0.71 -10.79 9.16
N PHE A 114 1.85 -11.15 9.76
CA PHE A 114 3.16 -10.94 9.16
C PHE A 114 3.56 -12.18 8.33
N GLU A 115 3.84 -11.98 7.06
CA GLU A 115 4.20 -13.04 6.12
C GLU A 115 5.72 -13.28 6.13
N VAL A 116 6.17 -14.11 7.09
CA VAL A 116 7.61 -14.41 7.27
C VAL A 116 8.21 -14.96 5.98
N GLY A 117 9.34 -14.37 5.55
CA GLY A 117 10.07 -14.80 4.36
C GLY A 117 9.40 -14.48 3.03
N ALA A 118 8.30 -13.72 3.04
CA ALA A 118 7.71 -13.21 1.81
C ALA A 118 8.65 -12.23 1.11
N LYS A 119 8.62 -12.20 -0.22
CA LYS A 119 9.25 -11.17 -1.02
C LYS A 119 8.32 -10.00 -1.18
N GLU A 120 8.86 -8.79 -1.09
CA GLU A 120 8.12 -7.58 -1.38
C GLU A 120 8.32 -7.17 -2.83
N ILE A 121 7.20 -6.86 -3.48
CA ILE A 121 7.15 -6.43 -4.87
C ILE A 121 6.47 -5.07 -4.89
N GLU A 122 7.07 -4.12 -5.59
CA GLU A 122 6.45 -2.84 -5.87
C GLU A 122 6.00 -2.77 -7.33
N PHE A 123 4.81 -2.24 -7.52
CA PHE A 123 4.28 -1.89 -8.82
C PHE A 123 4.10 -0.37 -8.90
N ASP A 124 4.92 0.27 -9.70
CA ASP A 124 4.79 1.68 -10.02
C ASP A 124 4.02 1.84 -11.33
N GLY A 125 2.94 2.59 -11.31
CA GLY A 125 2.07 2.73 -12.46
C GLY A 125 1.62 4.17 -12.73
N VAL A 126 1.25 4.40 -13.97
CA VAL A 126 0.51 5.59 -14.42
C VAL A 126 -0.76 5.11 -15.09
N ALA A 127 -1.89 5.65 -14.67
CA ALA A 127 -3.19 5.35 -15.28
C ALA A 127 -3.95 6.63 -15.63
N GLN A 128 -4.95 6.51 -16.48
CA GLN A 128 -5.94 7.55 -16.78
C GLN A 128 -7.32 6.90 -16.85
N ASN A 129 -8.25 7.40 -16.04
CA ASN A 129 -9.61 6.87 -15.92
C ASN A 129 -9.62 5.35 -15.72
N GLY A 130 -8.76 4.84 -14.86
CA GLY A 130 -8.62 3.42 -14.56
C GLY A 130 -7.89 2.59 -15.62
N LYS A 131 -7.51 3.18 -16.76
CA LYS A 131 -6.74 2.50 -17.81
C LYS A 131 -5.24 2.64 -17.54
N LEU A 132 -4.56 1.53 -17.33
CA LEU A 132 -3.10 1.50 -17.15
C LEU A 132 -2.39 1.92 -18.45
N LEU A 133 -1.54 2.94 -18.35
CA LEU A 133 -0.77 3.50 -19.48
C LEU A 133 0.68 3.01 -19.45
N LEU A 134 1.35 3.10 -18.30
CA LEU A 134 2.74 2.75 -18.12
C LEU A 134 2.91 2.07 -16.77
N TYR A 135 3.89 1.15 -16.67
CA TYR A 135 4.20 0.53 -15.40
C TYR A 135 5.64 0.00 -15.34
N ALA A 136 6.15 -0.14 -14.13
CA ALA A 136 7.35 -0.89 -13.80
C ALA A 136 7.04 -1.80 -12.60
N ILE A 137 7.65 -2.99 -12.59
CA ILE A 137 7.58 -3.90 -11.45
C ILE A 137 9.00 -4.07 -10.95
N SER A 138 9.21 -3.80 -9.66
CA SER A 138 10.47 -4.00 -8.97
C SER A 138 10.31 -4.97 -7.79
N GLU A 139 11.40 -5.54 -7.34
CA GLU A 139 11.44 -6.37 -6.14
C GLU A 139 12.43 -5.80 -5.12
N HIS A 140 12.17 -6.03 -3.84
CA HIS A 140 13.14 -5.77 -2.79
C HIS A 140 14.14 -6.91 -2.69
N VAL A 141 15.42 -6.59 -2.52
CA VAL A 141 16.48 -7.59 -2.25
C VAL A 141 16.21 -8.26 -0.92
N GLU A 142 15.81 -7.47 0.05
CA GLU A 142 15.42 -7.89 1.41
C GLU A 142 14.07 -8.62 1.38
N ASN A 143 13.80 -9.41 2.40
CA ASN A 143 12.47 -9.96 2.62
C ASN A 143 11.55 -8.89 3.22
N ALA A 144 10.24 -9.10 3.12
CA ALA A 144 9.23 -8.23 3.70
C ALA A 144 9.49 -7.93 5.18
N GLY A 145 9.21 -6.68 5.57
CA GLY A 145 9.46 -6.16 6.92
C GLY A 145 10.53 -5.08 6.98
N VAL A 146 11.24 -4.82 5.89
CA VAL A 146 12.08 -3.62 5.73
C VAL A 146 11.24 -2.52 5.10
N HIS A 147 11.30 -1.32 5.67
CA HIS A 147 10.56 -0.19 5.14
C HIS A 147 10.99 0.10 3.69
N SER A 148 10.04 0.30 2.78
CA SER A 148 10.30 0.48 1.34
C SER A 148 11.30 1.59 1.03
N GLY A 149 11.43 2.58 1.93
CA GLY A 149 12.41 3.66 1.80
C GLY A 149 13.85 3.28 2.11
N ASP A 150 14.05 2.16 2.79
CA ASP A 150 15.34 1.65 3.24
C ASP A 150 15.73 0.38 2.49
N ALA A 151 14.79 -0.22 1.77
CA ALA A 151 15.00 -1.44 1.01
C ALA A 151 15.78 -1.19 -0.27
N THR A 152 16.58 -2.18 -0.67
CA THR A 152 17.30 -2.19 -1.96
C THR A 152 16.35 -2.65 -3.06
N ILE A 153 16.10 -1.81 -4.04
CA ILE A 153 15.18 -2.09 -5.16
C ILE A 153 15.95 -2.60 -6.38
N VAL A 154 15.46 -3.68 -6.97
CA VAL A 154 15.96 -4.25 -8.23
C VAL A 154 14.88 -4.19 -9.31
N LEU A 155 15.23 -3.65 -10.46
CA LEU A 155 14.38 -3.54 -11.65
C LEU A 155 15.17 -3.94 -12.90
N PRO A 156 14.73 -4.93 -13.69
CA PRO A 156 13.56 -5.77 -13.49
C PRO A 156 13.73 -6.78 -12.34
N PRO A 157 12.63 -7.32 -11.78
CA PRO A 157 12.71 -8.37 -10.76
C PRO A 157 13.52 -9.58 -11.21
N GLN A 158 14.37 -10.10 -10.32
CA GLN A 158 15.31 -11.19 -10.65
C GLN A 158 14.87 -12.54 -10.07
N ARG A 159 14.11 -12.54 -8.98
CA ARG A 159 13.70 -13.73 -8.22
C ARG A 159 12.21 -14.03 -8.33
N VAL A 160 11.49 -13.24 -9.12
CA VAL A 160 10.05 -13.39 -9.34
C VAL A 160 9.82 -14.05 -10.70
N ASN A 161 9.05 -15.13 -10.73
CA ASN A 161 8.75 -15.81 -11.98
C ASN A 161 7.77 -15.03 -12.86
N LEU A 162 7.74 -15.34 -14.15
CA LEU A 162 6.94 -14.64 -15.15
C LEU A 162 5.42 -14.70 -14.85
N GLU A 163 4.94 -15.81 -14.32
CA GLU A 163 3.51 -15.94 -13.99
C GLU A 163 3.13 -15.02 -12.82
N THR A 164 3.98 -14.91 -11.82
CA THR A 164 3.79 -13.94 -10.73
C THR A 164 3.76 -12.51 -11.26
N LEU A 165 4.66 -12.13 -12.17
CA LEU A 165 4.67 -10.80 -12.80
C LEU A 165 3.37 -10.52 -13.58
N ARG A 166 2.85 -11.50 -14.31
CA ARG A 166 1.58 -11.39 -15.02
C ARG A 166 0.41 -11.17 -14.06
N ARG A 167 0.41 -11.88 -12.92
CA ARG A 167 -0.60 -11.74 -11.88
C ARG A 167 -0.51 -10.38 -11.19
N VAL A 168 0.68 -9.90 -10.84
CA VAL A 168 0.90 -8.54 -10.31
C VAL A 168 0.33 -7.49 -11.26
N LYS A 169 0.63 -7.59 -12.56
CA LYS A 169 0.08 -6.67 -13.57
C LYS A 169 -1.45 -6.72 -13.64
N ARG A 170 -2.06 -7.91 -13.53
CA ARG A 170 -3.52 -8.08 -13.53
C ARG A 170 -4.13 -7.40 -12.30
N ILE A 171 -3.63 -7.70 -11.11
CA ILE A 171 -4.05 -7.09 -9.85
C ILE A 171 -3.99 -5.55 -9.95
N ALA A 172 -2.86 -5.02 -10.43
CA ALA A 172 -2.70 -3.58 -10.56
C ALA A 172 -3.71 -2.95 -11.55
N LYS A 173 -4.05 -3.63 -12.64
CA LYS A 173 -5.10 -3.19 -13.57
C LYS A 173 -6.49 -3.18 -12.93
N ASP A 174 -6.80 -4.22 -12.16
CA ASP A 174 -8.10 -4.36 -11.50
C ASP A 174 -8.27 -3.28 -10.42
N ILE A 175 -7.24 -3.02 -9.62
CA ILE A 175 -7.22 -1.93 -8.64
C ILE A 175 -7.33 -0.57 -9.34
N ALA A 176 -6.54 -0.32 -10.39
CA ALA A 176 -6.58 0.94 -11.13
C ALA A 176 -7.97 1.23 -11.69
N LYS A 177 -8.66 0.20 -12.20
CA LYS A 177 -10.03 0.29 -12.68
C LYS A 177 -11.02 0.50 -11.54
N GLY A 178 -10.88 -0.24 -10.43
CA GLY A 178 -11.79 -0.19 -9.27
C GLY A 178 -11.76 1.15 -8.53
N LEU A 179 -10.62 1.89 -8.62
CA LEU A 179 -10.42 3.22 -8.07
C LEU A 179 -10.43 4.32 -9.15
N SER A 180 -10.79 4.02 -10.38
CA SER A 180 -10.81 4.98 -11.50
C SER A 180 -9.54 5.84 -11.58
N ILE A 181 -8.37 5.27 -11.27
CA ILE A 181 -7.12 6.01 -11.07
C ILE A 181 -6.78 6.87 -12.29
N SER A 182 -6.50 8.14 -12.04
CA SER A 182 -5.95 9.07 -13.01
C SER A 182 -4.71 9.76 -12.42
N GLY A 183 -3.53 9.42 -12.93
CA GLY A 183 -2.24 9.89 -12.43
C GLY A 183 -1.31 8.77 -11.99
N PRO A 184 -0.30 9.09 -11.17
CA PRO A 184 0.67 8.14 -10.67
C PRO A 184 0.10 7.35 -9.50
N PHE A 185 0.48 6.07 -9.40
CA PHE A 185 0.14 5.22 -8.25
C PHE A 185 1.21 4.17 -8.02
N ASN A 186 1.26 3.68 -6.79
CA ASN A 186 2.15 2.60 -6.37
C ASN A 186 1.35 1.55 -5.61
N ILE A 187 1.60 0.27 -5.87
CA ILE A 187 1.01 -0.84 -5.13
C ILE A 187 2.15 -1.66 -4.54
N GLN A 188 2.04 -1.97 -3.26
CA GLN A 188 2.95 -2.89 -2.58
C GLN A 188 2.28 -4.25 -2.40
N LEU A 189 3.01 -5.30 -2.76
CA LEU A 189 2.54 -6.68 -2.70
C LEU A 189 3.56 -7.57 -2.01
N LEU A 190 3.04 -8.62 -1.38
CA LEU A 190 3.83 -9.74 -0.86
C LEU A 190 3.71 -10.94 -1.79
N ALA A 191 4.83 -11.57 -2.08
CA ALA A 191 4.87 -12.82 -2.84
C ALA A 191 5.50 -13.91 -1.99
N LYS A 192 4.77 -15.00 -1.75
CA LYS A 192 5.24 -16.19 -1.03
C LYS A 192 4.52 -17.43 -1.54
N ASP A 193 5.26 -18.51 -1.79
CA ASP A 193 4.70 -19.82 -2.18
C ASP A 193 3.67 -19.70 -3.33
N ASN A 194 4.01 -18.92 -4.34
CA ASN A 194 3.17 -18.60 -5.50
C ASN A 194 1.84 -17.89 -5.16
N ARG A 195 1.71 -17.33 -3.97
CA ARG A 195 0.60 -16.47 -3.56
C ARG A 195 1.02 -15.02 -3.57
N LEU A 196 0.08 -14.14 -3.95
CA LEU A 196 0.26 -12.70 -3.92
C LEU A 196 -0.77 -12.12 -2.98
N LYS A 197 -0.32 -11.22 -2.09
CA LYS A 197 -1.18 -10.45 -1.19
C LYS A 197 -0.88 -8.97 -1.35
N VAL A 198 -1.91 -8.15 -1.50
CA VAL A 198 -1.77 -6.70 -1.58
C VAL A 198 -1.67 -6.12 -0.17
N ILE A 199 -0.66 -5.26 0.06
CA ILE A 199 -0.48 -4.55 1.32
C ILE A 199 -1.21 -3.22 1.28
N GLU A 200 -0.91 -2.38 0.26
CA GLU A 200 -1.44 -1.03 0.13
C GLU A 200 -1.40 -0.54 -1.31
N CYS A 201 -2.20 0.48 -1.58
CA CYS A 201 -2.18 1.24 -2.83
C CYS A 201 -2.04 2.73 -2.50
N ASN A 202 -0.98 3.35 -2.99
CA ASN A 202 -0.70 4.77 -2.79
C ASN A 202 -1.03 5.53 -4.08
N LEU A 203 -2.00 6.44 -4.04
CA LEU A 203 -2.43 7.23 -5.21
C LEU A 203 -1.56 8.48 -5.38
N ARG A 204 -0.27 8.28 -5.48
CA ARG A 204 0.76 9.30 -5.64
C ARG A 204 2.01 8.71 -6.27
N ALA A 205 2.93 9.57 -6.71
CA ALA A 205 4.25 9.11 -7.13
C ALA A 205 5.02 8.52 -5.92
N SER A 206 5.66 7.39 -6.14
CA SER A 206 6.58 6.76 -5.20
C SER A 206 7.99 7.33 -5.34
N ARG A 207 8.86 7.00 -4.40
CA ARG A 207 10.29 7.35 -4.47
C ARG A 207 11.02 6.59 -5.57
N SER A 208 10.51 5.46 -6.01
CA SER A 208 11.05 4.65 -7.11
C SER A 208 10.75 5.20 -8.51
N PHE A 209 9.81 6.13 -8.68
CA PHE A 209 9.47 6.71 -9.99
C PHE A 209 10.66 7.27 -10.78
N PRO A 210 11.59 8.05 -10.18
CA PRO A 210 12.78 8.52 -10.90
C PRO A 210 13.70 7.37 -11.34
N PHE A 211 13.84 6.35 -10.50
CA PHE A 211 14.62 5.16 -10.81
C PHE A 211 13.95 4.35 -11.94
N ALA A 212 12.64 4.06 -11.81
CA ALA A 212 11.86 3.38 -12.85
C ALA A 212 11.97 4.12 -14.20
N SER A 213 11.85 5.45 -14.19
CA SER A 213 11.98 6.27 -15.41
C SER A 213 13.34 6.11 -16.06
N LYS A 214 14.42 6.10 -15.29
CA LYS A 214 15.78 5.93 -15.82
C LYS A 214 16.03 4.55 -16.38
N VAL A 215 15.54 3.50 -15.70
CA VAL A 215 15.76 2.11 -16.12
C VAL A 215 14.95 1.77 -17.38
N THR A 216 13.70 2.23 -17.46
CA THR A 216 12.81 1.93 -18.59
C THR A 216 13.04 2.82 -19.79
N GLY A 217 13.67 3.98 -19.61
CA GLY A 217 13.78 5.02 -20.64
C GLY A 217 12.49 5.86 -20.83
N GLU A 218 11.43 5.56 -20.06
CA GLU A 218 10.15 6.23 -20.15
C GLU A 218 9.98 7.22 -18.98
N ASN A 219 9.57 8.45 -19.27
CA ASN A 219 9.39 9.46 -18.23
C ASN A 219 8.02 9.32 -17.53
N PHE A 220 7.99 8.57 -16.45
CA PHE A 220 6.78 8.34 -15.63
C PHE A 220 6.14 9.62 -15.14
N ILE A 221 6.94 10.62 -14.75
CA ILE A 221 6.42 11.89 -14.22
C ILE A 221 5.76 12.71 -15.32
N THR A 222 6.36 12.76 -16.51
CA THR A 222 5.75 13.46 -17.67
C THR A 222 4.40 12.82 -18.03
N LEU A 223 4.36 11.50 -18.17
CA LEU A 223 3.13 10.79 -18.50
C LEU A 223 2.08 10.93 -17.40
N ALA A 224 2.48 10.85 -16.12
CA ALA A 224 1.57 11.09 -15.00
C ALA A 224 0.98 12.50 -15.03
N THR A 225 1.78 13.51 -15.34
CA THR A 225 1.30 14.90 -15.50
C THR A 225 0.27 15.01 -16.63
N GLN A 226 0.54 14.39 -17.77
CA GLN A 226 -0.40 14.34 -18.90
C GLN A 226 -1.70 13.64 -18.52
N ALA A 227 -1.62 12.51 -17.78
CA ALA A 227 -2.79 11.79 -17.29
C ALA A 227 -3.64 12.63 -16.32
N LEU A 228 -3.00 13.36 -15.39
CA LEU A 228 -3.68 14.28 -14.47
C LEU A 228 -4.42 15.41 -15.21
N LEU A 229 -3.87 15.86 -16.33
CA LEU A 229 -4.47 16.90 -17.18
C LEU A 229 -5.48 16.35 -18.19
N GLY A 230 -5.74 15.04 -18.20
CA GLY A 230 -6.59 14.39 -19.20
C GLY A 230 -6.01 14.40 -20.62
N LYS A 231 -4.69 14.55 -20.76
CA LYS A 231 -3.96 14.70 -22.04
C LYS A 231 -3.03 13.52 -22.36
N ALA A 232 -3.09 12.43 -21.61
CA ALA A 232 -2.30 11.26 -21.93
C ALA A 232 -2.80 10.59 -23.22
N PRO A 233 -1.93 9.89 -23.99
CA PRO A 233 -2.25 9.26 -25.26
C PRO A 233 -3.20 8.05 -25.14
#